data_5a46c5d761b7c7b4a1dd2023d5e4ecc4
#
_entry.id   5a46c5d761b7c7b4a1dd2023d5e4ecc4
#
_cell.length_a   1.000
_cell.length_b   1.000
_cell.length_c   1.000
_cell.angle_alpha   90.00
_cell.angle_beta   90.00
_cell.angle_gamma   90.00
#
_symmetry.space_group_name_H-M   'P 1'
#
loop_
_entity.id
_entity.type
_entity.pdbx_description
1 polymer ?
#
loop_
_entity_poly.entity_id
_entity_poly.type
_entity_poly.pdbx_seq_one_letter_code
_entity_poly.pdbx_strand_id
1 'polypeptide(L)'
;MKINKKYGVRVPATTANIGSGFDTLGMALGLYNEAYFTPVNELSLMKSHIDIQGEGAGKIKPGADNMVLQAMQAVAGKVGKEIPGGELKLINQIPLARGMGSSSAALVSGAYLANQLCENVLNRHEILNIVTELEGHPDNVAPAIFGGFCFSIVKDKFVLTEQWKIPDTWKAVVAVPDFELRTEDARCALPDTYSREDLVQNIGAVSFLMAAVMMRRGELLKVGLADRIHVPYRLPLISGAEEAMKNADKKGCYGVTISGSGPTIIAFSSAEKAYEIGAAMVDGFKLHHVKSKFMVLDFDQEGVRLIQLDNY
;
A
#
# COMPACT_ATOMS: atom_id res chain seq x y z
N MET A 1 -11.66 -26.12 9.62
CA MET A 1 -10.19 -25.91 9.71
C MET A 1 -9.47 -27.26 9.82
N LYS A 2 -8.33 -27.43 9.11
CA LYS A 2 -7.50 -28.65 9.21
C LYS A 2 -6.19 -28.28 9.92
N ILE A 3 -5.90 -28.97 11.04
CA ILE A 3 -4.63 -28.83 11.78
C ILE A 3 -3.48 -29.38 10.93
N ASN A 4 -2.30 -28.77 11.05
CA ASN A 4 -1.09 -29.07 10.27
C ASN A 4 -1.23 -28.84 8.75
N LYS A 5 -2.35 -28.32 8.26
CA LYS A 5 -2.45 -27.84 6.88
C LYS A 5 -1.87 -26.44 6.80
N LYS A 6 -0.98 -26.22 5.86
CA LYS A 6 -0.41 -24.91 5.57
C LYS A 6 -1.36 -24.06 4.72
N TYR A 7 -1.55 -22.82 5.09
CA TYR A 7 -2.32 -21.81 4.37
C TYR A 7 -1.37 -20.70 3.91
N GLY A 8 -1.62 -20.10 2.76
CA GLY A 8 -0.75 -19.08 2.22
C GLY A 8 -1.50 -17.98 1.49
N VAL A 9 -0.96 -16.76 1.56
CA VAL A 9 -1.48 -15.59 0.85
C VAL A 9 -0.32 -14.75 0.31
N ARG A 10 -0.55 -14.09 -0.82
CA ARG A 10 0.34 -13.13 -1.44
C ARG A 10 -0.41 -11.81 -1.58
N VAL A 11 0.18 -10.73 -1.07
CA VAL A 11 -0.46 -9.40 -1.03
C VAL A 11 0.45 -8.38 -1.69
N PRO A 12 -0.06 -7.55 -2.63
CA PRO A 12 0.73 -6.54 -3.31
C PRO A 12 1.06 -5.34 -2.41
N ALA A 13 2.15 -4.67 -2.73
CA ALA A 13 2.42 -3.31 -2.28
C ALA A 13 1.36 -2.35 -2.83
N THR A 14 1.23 -1.19 -2.20
CA THR A 14 0.28 -0.17 -2.63
C THR A 14 0.91 1.21 -2.59
N THR A 15 0.42 2.11 -3.44
CA THR A 15 0.63 3.55 -3.32
C THR A 15 -0.71 4.22 -3.06
N ALA A 16 -0.78 5.05 -2.06
CA ALA A 16 -2.00 5.72 -1.61
C ALA A 16 -1.92 7.23 -1.83
N ASN A 17 -3.03 7.92 -1.61
CA ASN A 17 -3.21 9.35 -1.82
C ASN A 17 -3.10 9.78 -3.29
N ILE A 18 -2.08 9.35 -4.00
CA ILE A 18 -1.84 9.61 -5.43
C ILE A 18 -2.06 11.10 -5.77
N GLY A 19 -1.29 11.98 -5.12
CA GLY A 19 -1.47 13.42 -5.23
C GLY A 19 -2.84 13.86 -4.71
N SER A 20 -3.72 14.34 -5.57
CA SER A 20 -5.01 14.95 -5.19
C SER A 20 -6.05 14.02 -4.55
N GLY A 21 -5.77 12.72 -4.46
CA GLY A 21 -6.71 11.72 -3.94
C GLY A 21 -6.52 11.36 -2.46
N PHE A 22 -6.15 12.32 -1.63
CA PHE A 22 -5.86 12.14 -0.21
C PHE A 22 -6.90 11.30 0.54
N ASP A 23 -6.44 10.26 1.24
CA ASP A 23 -7.21 9.29 2.04
C ASP A 23 -8.33 8.55 1.27
N THR A 24 -8.39 8.69 -0.06
CA THR A 24 -9.45 8.09 -0.89
C THR A 24 -8.93 7.22 -2.03
N LEU A 25 -7.80 7.56 -2.63
CA LEU A 25 -7.31 6.89 -3.83
C LEU A 25 -6.06 6.06 -3.56
N GLY A 26 -6.01 4.87 -4.15
CA GLY A 26 -4.86 3.98 -4.06
C GLY A 26 -4.69 3.11 -5.29
N MET A 27 -3.47 2.65 -5.53
CA MET A 27 -3.12 1.71 -6.60
C MET A 27 -2.28 0.57 -6.05
N ALA A 28 -2.51 -0.64 -6.57
CA ALA A 28 -1.69 -1.80 -6.25
C ALA A 28 -0.47 -1.90 -7.19
N LEU A 29 0.67 -2.27 -6.61
CA LEU A 29 1.97 -2.34 -7.26
C LEU A 29 2.49 -3.78 -7.31
N GLY A 30 3.18 -4.14 -8.37
CA GLY A 30 3.75 -5.47 -8.61
C GLY A 30 4.96 -5.82 -7.74
N LEU A 31 4.88 -5.56 -6.45
CA LEU A 31 5.84 -5.97 -5.43
C LEU A 31 5.04 -6.61 -4.29
N TYR A 32 5.48 -7.72 -3.72
CA TYR A 32 4.59 -8.52 -2.89
C TYR A 32 5.22 -8.95 -1.57
N ASN A 33 4.38 -9.03 -0.53
CA ASN A 33 4.65 -9.83 0.65
C ASN A 33 3.89 -11.15 0.56
N GLU A 34 4.47 -12.21 1.14
CA GLU A 34 3.82 -13.50 1.30
C GLU A 34 3.74 -13.87 2.78
N ALA A 35 2.61 -14.43 3.17
CA ALA A 35 2.41 -14.93 4.53
C ALA A 35 1.88 -16.36 4.48
N TYR A 36 2.45 -17.20 5.33
CA TYR A 36 2.07 -18.61 5.47
C TYR A 36 1.77 -18.91 6.92
N PHE A 37 0.70 -19.65 7.15
CA PHE A 37 0.30 -20.05 8.49
C PHE A 37 -0.02 -21.55 8.56
N THR A 38 0.55 -22.23 9.55
CA THR A 38 0.28 -23.63 9.85
C THR A 38 -0.28 -23.73 11.27
N PRO A 39 -1.58 -23.98 11.45
CA PRO A 39 -2.17 -24.10 12.78
C PRO A 39 -1.68 -25.36 13.52
N VAL A 40 -1.39 -25.21 14.81
CA VAL A 40 -0.94 -26.27 15.71
C VAL A 40 -1.91 -26.37 16.88
N ASN A 41 -2.19 -27.62 17.33
CA ASN A 41 -3.05 -27.81 18.49
C ASN A 41 -2.44 -27.21 19.78
N GLU A 42 -3.31 -26.83 20.71
CA GLU A 42 -2.98 -26.44 22.10
C GLU A 42 -2.19 -25.11 22.23
N LEU A 43 -2.00 -24.35 21.14
CA LEU A 43 -1.36 -23.06 21.17
C LEU A 43 -2.40 -21.95 20.94
N SER A 44 -2.39 -20.88 21.75
CA SER A 44 -3.22 -19.71 21.47
C SER A 44 -2.64 -18.87 20.32
N LEU A 45 -3.51 -18.23 19.51
CA LEU A 45 -3.12 -17.46 18.32
C LEU A 45 -2.00 -16.44 18.62
N MET A 46 -2.12 -15.69 19.71
CA MET A 46 -1.15 -14.65 20.09
C MET A 46 0.20 -15.19 20.59
N LYS A 47 0.31 -16.51 20.78
CA LYS A 47 1.56 -17.20 21.12
C LYS A 47 2.17 -17.93 19.92
N SER A 48 1.68 -17.68 18.70
CA SER A 48 2.23 -18.26 17.49
C SER A 48 3.72 -17.94 17.35
N HIS A 49 4.46 -18.92 16.84
CA HIS A 49 5.85 -18.69 16.43
C HIS A 49 5.89 -17.92 15.11
N ILE A 50 6.73 -16.87 15.04
CA ILE A 50 6.81 -15.99 13.88
C ILE A 50 8.23 -16.01 13.31
N ASP A 51 8.38 -16.44 12.07
CA ASP A 51 9.60 -16.33 11.25
C ASP A 51 9.42 -15.22 10.23
N ILE A 52 10.35 -14.25 10.21
CA ILE A 52 10.31 -13.10 9.31
C ILE A 52 11.55 -13.08 8.44
N GLN A 53 11.36 -13.10 7.13
CA GLN A 53 12.40 -13.04 6.12
C GLN A 53 12.26 -11.79 5.25
N GLY A 54 13.38 -11.19 4.82
CA GLY A 54 13.41 -9.98 4.00
C GLY A 54 13.26 -8.69 4.79
N GLU A 55 12.43 -7.76 4.31
CA GLU A 55 12.22 -6.45 4.96
C GLU A 55 11.65 -6.62 6.37
N GLY A 56 12.31 -5.99 7.34
CA GLY A 56 11.92 -6.07 8.76
C GLY A 56 12.45 -7.27 9.53
N ALA A 57 13.20 -8.19 8.90
CA ALA A 57 13.88 -9.27 9.61
C ALA A 57 14.81 -8.68 10.71
N GLY A 58 14.64 -9.14 11.94
CA GLY A 58 15.37 -8.63 13.10
C GLY A 58 14.91 -7.26 13.64
N LYS A 59 14.01 -6.55 12.95
CA LYS A 59 13.43 -5.26 13.39
C LYS A 59 12.01 -5.42 13.96
N ILE A 60 11.17 -6.18 13.27
CA ILE A 60 9.79 -6.46 13.71
C ILE A 60 9.86 -7.45 14.87
N LYS A 61 9.34 -7.04 16.03
CA LYS A 61 9.29 -7.92 17.19
C LYS A 61 8.22 -9.02 16.98
N PRO A 62 8.56 -10.30 17.18
CA PRO A 62 7.55 -11.34 17.24
C PRO A 62 6.71 -11.17 18.52
N GLY A 63 5.40 -11.37 18.43
CA GLY A 63 4.50 -11.29 19.59
C GLY A 63 3.11 -10.79 19.24
N ALA A 64 2.32 -10.52 20.27
CA ALA A 64 0.90 -10.12 20.19
C ALA A 64 0.69 -8.80 19.40
N ASP A 65 1.70 -7.94 19.33
CA ASP A 65 1.65 -6.67 18.58
C ASP A 65 1.85 -6.87 17.06
N ASN A 66 2.04 -8.11 16.59
CA ASN A 66 2.19 -8.38 15.18
C ASN A 66 0.87 -8.15 14.43
N MET A 67 0.88 -7.26 13.43
CA MET A 67 -0.31 -6.84 12.69
C MET A 67 -1.03 -7.99 11.97
N VAL A 68 -0.29 -9.02 11.52
CA VAL A 68 -0.88 -10.22 10.92
C VAL A 68 -1.73 -10.96 11.94
N LEU A 69 -1.22 -11.17 13.15
CA LEU A 69 -1.98 -11.85 14.23
C LEU A 69 -3.16 -11.00 14.70
N GLN A 70 -3.02 -9.69 14.78
CA GLN A 70 -4.12 -8.78 15.15
C GLN A 70 -5.27 -8.87 14.12
N ALA A 71 -4.96 -8.85 12.83
CA ALA A 71 -5.96 -9.02 11.78
C ALA A 71 -6.60 -10.43 11.81
N MET A 72 -5.81 -11.47 12.08
CA MET A 72 -6.36 -12.83 12.27
C MET A 72 -7.35 -12.87 13.42
N GLN A 73 -7.02 -12.25 14.54
CA GLN A 73 -7.90 -12.20 15.71
C GLN A 73 -9.19 -11.40 15.43
N ALA A 74 -9.09 -10.27 14.72
CA ALA A 74 -10.24 -9.45 14.37
C ALA A 74 -11.23 -10.23 13.48
N VAL A 75 -10.75 -10.94 12.46
CA VAL A 75 -11.58 -11.79 11.60
C VAL A 75 -12.20 -12.94 12.41
N ALA A 76 -11.42 -13.63 13.24
CA ALA A 76 -11.93 -14.71 14.10
C ALA A 76 -13.05 -14.24 15.02
N GLY A 77 -12.87 -13.08 15.67
CA GLY A 77 -13.88 -12.45 16.51
C GLY A 77 -15.15 -12.07 15.72
N LYS A 78 -14.99 -11.52 14.50
CA LYS A 78 -16.13 -11.14 13.63
C LYS A 78 -17.01 -12.33 13.26
N VAL A 79 -16.41 -13.51 13.00
CA VAL A 79 -17.13 -14.72 12.61
C VAL A 79 -17.50 -15.63 13.80
N GLY A 80 -17.14 -15.23 15.03
CA GLY A 80 -17.41 -16.01 16.23
C GLY A 80 -16.69 -17.35 16.29
N LYS A 81 -15.50 -17.45 15.68
CA LYS A 81 -14.68 -18.68 15.68
C LYS A 81 -13.37 -18.42 16.42
N GLU A 82 -12.85 -19.45 17.09
CA GLU A 82 -11.49 -19.44 17.62
C GLU A 82 -10.51 -19.99 16.59
N ILE A 83 -9.37 -19.32 16.43
CA ILE A 83 -8.24 -19.78 15.62
C ILE A 83 -7.12 -20.17 16.58
N PRO A 84 -6.60 -21.41 16.51
CA PRO A 84 -5.46 -21.80 17.30
C PRO A 84 -4.20 -21.06 16.84
N GLY A 85 -3.19 -21.01 17.70
CA GLY A 85 -1.86 -20.57 17.32
C GLY A 85 -1.18 -21.54 16.37
N GLY A 86 -0.01 -21.17 15.91
CA GLY A 86 0.72 -21.98 14.95
C GLY A 86 2.06 -21.38 14.56
N GLU A 87 2.56 -21.79 13.41
CA GLU A 87 3.76 -21.25 12.80
C GLU A 87 3.36 -20.24 11.72
N LEU A 88 3.73 -18.97 11.91
CA LEU A 88 3.54 -17.88 10.97
C LEU A 88 4.89 -17.58 10.30
N LYS A 89 4.97 -17.76 9.00
CA LYS A 89 6.13 -17.39 8.20
C LYS A 89 5.77 -16.19 7.31
N LEU A 90 6.55 -15.11 7.40
CA LEU A 90 6.41 -13.88 6.62
C LEU A 90 7.62 -13.71 5.69
N ILE A 91 7.38 -13.52 4.40
CA ILE A 91 8.40 -13.20 3.40
C ILE A 91 8.09 -11.80 2.89
N ASN A 92 8.81 -10.81 3.39
CA ASN A 92 8.55 -9.40 3.14
C ASN A 92 9.52 -8.85 2.09
N GLN A 93 8.97 -8.29 1.01
CA GLN A 93 9.73 -7.54 0.00
C GLN A 93 9.36 -6.06 -0.01
N ILE A 94 8.20 -5.70 0.59
CA ILE A 94 7.69 -4.33 0.63
C ILE A 94 8.47 -3.54 1.70
N PRO A 95 9.12 -2.43 1.34
CA PRO A 95 9.87 -1.60 2.30
C PRO A 95 9.00 -1.12 3.46
N LEU A 96 9.53 -1.25 4.69
CA LEU A 96 8.82 -0.84 5.90
C LEU A 96 8.86 0.69 6.09
N ALA A 97 7.74 1.28 6.52
CA ALA A 97 7.62 2.71 6.82
C ALA A 97 8.15 3.63 5.69
N ARG A 98 7.87 3.25 4.44
CA ARG A 98 8.34 3.96 3.24
C ARG A 98 7.19 4.41 2.33
N GLY A 99 5.94 4.40 2.79
CA GLY A 99 4.79 4.82 1.98
C GLY A 99 4.43 3.85 0.84
N MET A 100 4.71 2.56 1.03
CA MET A 100 4.40 1.49 0.05
C MET A 100 3.40 0.44 0.57
N GLY A 101 2.60 0.79 1.59
CA GLY A 101 1.49 -0.05 2.06
C GLY A 101 1.90 -1.32 2.81
N SER A 102 3.09 -1.37 3.42
CA SER A 102 3.55 -2.59 4.14
C SER A 102 2.67 -2.95 5.33
N SER A 103 2.11 -1.97 6.06
CA SER A 103 1.14 -2.16 7.14
C SER A 103 -0.13 -2.81 6.63
N SER A 104 -0.76 -2.21 5.62
CA SER A 104 -1.97 -2.74 5.00
C SER A 104 -1.77 -4.14 4.42
N ALA A 105 -0.60 -4.40 3.81
CA ALA A 105 -0.26 -5.74 3.31
C ALA A 105 -0.19 -6.78 4.44
N ALA A 106 0.33 -6.41 5.61
CA ALA A 106 0.37 -7.29 6.78
C ALA A 106 -1.04 -7.58 7.32
N LEU A 107 -1.87 -6.54 7.50
CA LEU A 107 -3.25 -6.68 7.96
C LEU A 107 -4.10 -7.52 6.99
N VAL A 108 -4.00 -7.24 5.67
CA VAL A 108 -4.71 -8.01 4.64
C VAL A 108 -4.23 -9.48 4.65
N SER A 109 -2.92 -9.72 4.82
CA SER A 109 -2.41 -11.09 4.93
C SER A 109 -3.05 -11.85 6.09
N GLY A 110 -3.09 -11.25 7.27
CA GLY A 110 -3.70 -11.85 8.45
C GLY A 110 -5.20 -12.11 8.26
N ALA A 111 -5.93 -11.14 7.72
CA ALA A 111 -7.36 -11.26 7.50
C ALA A 111 -7.70 -12.40 6.52
N TYR A 112 -6.95 -12.55 5.44
CA TYR A 112 -7.17 -13.62 4.46
C TYR A 112 -6.73 -15.00 4.99
N LEU A 113 -5.64 -15.09 5.76
CA LEU A 113 -5.26 -16.34 6.43
C LEU A 113 -6.35 -16.79 7.40
N ALA A 114 -6.87 -15.88 8.23
CA ALA A 114 -7.95 -16.19 9.15
C ALA A 114 -9.25 -16.58 8.42
N ASN A 115 -9.61 -15.87 7.34
CA ASN A 115 -10.79 -16.22 6.56
C ASN A 115 -10.68 -17.63 5.96
N GLN A 116 -9.49 -18.01 5.44
CA GLN A 116 -9.26 -19.39 4.98
C GLN A 116 -9.44 -20.42 6.11
N LEU A 117 -8.92 -20.13 7.30
CA LEU A 117 -9.08 -21.00 8.49
C LEU A 117 -10.54 -21.09 8.92
N CYS A 118 -11.31 -20.03 8.71
CA CYS A 118 -12.74 -19.96 8.97
C CYS A 118 -13.61 -20.42 7.79
N GLU A 119 -13.03 -21.11 6.78
CA GLU A 119 -13.73 -21.69 5.63
C GLU A 119 -14.27 -20.67 4.63
N ASN A 120 -13.59 -19.51 4.53
CA ASN A 120 -13.88 -18.40 3.61
C ASN A 120 -15.33 -17.86 3.74
N VAL A 121 -15.79 -17.68 4.96
CA VAL A 121 -17.17 -17.22 5.23
C VAL A 121 -17.37 -15.73 4.94
N LEU A 122 -16.29 -14.92 4.93
CA LEU A 122 -16.34 -13.49 4.64
C LEU A 122 -16.01 -13.23 3.17
N ASN A 123 -16.74 -12.30 2.56
CA ASN A 123 -16.43 -11.78 1.24
C ASN A 123 -15.37 -10.66 1.30
N ARG A 124 -14.90 -10.19 0.12
CA ARG A 124 -13.85 -9.16 0.04
C ARG A 124 -14.23 -7.83 0.71
N HIS A 125 -15.48 -7.41 0.62
CA HIS A 125 -15.96 -6.15 1.21
C HIS A 125 -16.09 -6.22 2.73
N GLU A 126 -16.47 -7.37 3.27
CA GLU A 126 -16.50 -7.60 4.71
C GLU A 126 -15.08 -7.58 5.29
N ILE A 127 -14.11 -8.20 4.60
CA ILE A 127 -12.68 -8.13 4.97
C ILE A 127 -12.17 -6.70 4.86
N LEU A 128 -12.51 -5.96 3.80
CA LEU A 128 -12.15 -4.55 3.63
C LEU A 128 -12.59 -3.71 4.83
N ASN A 129 -13.83 -3.87 5.30
CA ASN A 129 -14.32 -3.14 6.45
C ASN A 129 -13.51 -3.45 7.72
N ILE A 130 -13.25 -4.73 8.01
CA ILE A 130 -12.48 -5.15 9.19
C ILE A 130 -11.05 -4.60 9.15
N VAL A 131 -10.40 -4.71 8.00
CA VAL A 131 -9.00 -4.26 7.86
C VAL A 131 -8.91 -2.74 7.87
N THR A 132 -9.89 -2.04 7.28
CA THR A 132 -9.92 -0.57 7.33
C THR A 132 -10.14 -0.04 8.75
N GLU A 133 -10.92 -0.74 9.58
CA GLU A 133 -11.09 -0.37 11.00
C GLU A 133 -9.77 -0.49 11.78
N LEU A 134 -8.92 -1.46 11.44
CA LEU A 134 -7.59 -1.63 12.03
C LEU A 134 -6.55 -0.62 11.51
N GLU A 135 -6.57 -0.32 10.21
CA GLU A 135 -5.60 0.58 9.57
C GLU A 135 -5.95 2.06 9.76
N GLY A 136 -7.25 2.38 9.86
CA GLY A 136 -7.78 3.74 10.01
C GLY A 136 -8.18 4.42 8.69
N HIS A 137 -7.75 3.92 7.53
CA HIS A 137 -8.09 4.46 6.21
C HIS A 137 -8.05 3.40 5.11
N PRO A 138 -8.90 3.51 4.07
CA PRO A 138 -9.07 2.45 3.06
C PRO A 138 -8.10 2.51 1.88
N ASP A 139 -7.40 3.60 1.67
CA ASP A 139 -6.66 3.96 0.46
C ASP A 139 -5.49 3.02 0.11
N ASN A 140 -4.90 2.35 1.11
CA ASN A 140 -3.94 1.26 0.93
C ASN A 140 -4.63 -0.12 1.00
N VAL A 141 -5.63 -0.28 1.86
CA VAL A 141 -6.30 -1.55 2.10
C VAL A 141 -7.08 -2.01 0.87
N ALA A 142 -7.85 -1.09 0.26
CA ALA A 142 -8.65 -1.42 -0.91
C ALA A 142 -7.80 -1.93 -2.09
N PRO A 143 -6.75 -1.23 -2.56
CA PRO A 143 -5.93 -1.77 -3.65
C PRO A 143 -5.14 -3.02 -3.24
N ALA A 144 -4.77 -3.20 -1.98
CA ALA A 144 -4.16 -4.46 -1.52
C ALA A 144 -5.12 -5.65 -1.66
N ILE A 145 -6.43 -5.43 -1.46
CA ILE A 145 -7.47 -6.47 -1.58
C ILE A 145 -7.92 -6.66 -3.02
N PHE A 146 -8.24 -5.59 -3.74
CA PHE A 146 -8.89 -5.65 -5.05
C PHE A 146 -7.93 -5.57 -6.23
N GLY A 147 -6.75 -4.97 -6.05
CA GLY A 147 -5.83 -4.62 -7.13
C GLY A 147 -6.26 -3.36 -7.88
N GLY A 148 -5.54 -3.01 -8.92
CA GLY A 148 -5.84 -1.90 -9.81
C GLY A 148 -5.79 -0.53 -9.14
N PHE A 149 -6.58 0.38 -9.67
CA PHE A 149 -6.83 1.71 -9.13
C PHE A 149 -8.14 1.69 -8.35
N CYS A 150 -8.04 1.85 -7.04
CA CYS A 150 -9.20 1.88 -6.14
C CYS A 150 -9.51 3.30 -5.69
N PHE A 151 -10.79 3.62 -5.63
CA PHE A 151 -11.31 4.83 -5.00
C PHE A 151 -12.35 4.43 -3.96
N SER A 152 -12.13 4.94 -2.75
CA SER A 152 -12.84 4.47 -1.56
C SER A 152 -13.30 5.64 -0.70
N ILE A 153 -14.43 5.47 -0.03
CA ILE A 153 -14.92 6.39 0.97
C ILE A 153 -15.54 5.62 2.13
N VAL A 154 -15.29 6.09 3.35
CA VAL A 154 -15.97 5.56 4.54
C VAL A 154 -17.30 6.30 4.72
N LYS A 155 -18.41 5.58 4.69
CA LYS A 155 -19.75 6.10 4.91
C LYS A 155 -20.50 5.19 5.87
N ASP A 156 -21.04 5.78 6.96
CA ASP A 156 -21.84 5.05 7.95
C ASP A 156 -21.13 3.78 8.49
N LYS A 157 -19.82 3.86 8.73
CA LYS A 157 -18.92 2.75 9.15
C LYS A 157 -18.68 1.66 8.10
N PHE A 158 -19.14 1.84 6.88
CA PHE A 158 -18.87 0.93 5.77
C PHE A 158 -17.92 1.59 4.77
N VAL A 159 -17.04 0.80 4.19
CA VAL A 159 -16.18 1.25 3.10
C VAL A 159 -16.89 0.97 1.78
N LEU A 160 -17.22 2.02 1.06
CA LEU A 160 -17.61 1.92 -0.34
C LEU A 160 -16.35 2.03 -1.18
N THR A 161 -16.13 1.09 -2.06
CA THR A 161 -14.97 1.06 -2.96
C THR A 161 -15.35 0.57 -4.33
N GLU A 162 -14.73 1.16 -5.33
CA GLU A 162 -14.76 0.73 -6.72
C GLU A 162 -13.34 0.57 -7.25
N GLN A 163 -13.16 -0.28 -8.23
CA GLN A 163 -11.86 -0.59 -8.82
C GLN A 163 -11.91 -0.38 -10.32
N TRP A 164 -10.86 0.29 -10.86
CA TRP A 164 -10.61 0.35 -12.30
C TRP A 164 -9.25 -0.22 -12.65
N LYS A 165 -9.16 -0.76 -13.85
CA LYS A 165 -7.89 -1.25 -14.39
C LYS A 165 -6.98 -0.09 -14.77
N ILE A 166 -5.73 -0.17 -14.35
CA ILE A 166 -4.68 0.74 -14.75
C ILE A 166 -4.17 0.30 -16.14
N PRO A 167 -3.85 1.22 -17.06
CA PRO A 167 -3.29 0.84 -18.37
C PRO A 167 -2.02 -0.01 -18.24
N ASP A 168 -1.96 -1.15 -18.91
CA ASP A 168 -0.81 -2.07 -18.86
C ASP A 168 0.48 -1.45 -19.45
N THR A 169 0.32 -0.40 -20.26
CA THR A 169 1.43 0.38 -20.83
C THR A 169 2.09 1.32 -19.83
N TRP A 170 1.47 1.53 -18.67
CA TRP A 170 2.03 2.38 -17.62
C TRP A 170 2.93 1.58 -16.70
N LYS A 171 3.96 2.26 -16.19
CA LYS A 171 4.85 1.74 -15.15
C LYS A 171 4.85 2.70 -13.97
N ALA A 172 4.94 2.12 -12.77
CA ALA A 172 5.23 2.84 -11.55
C ALA A 172 6.74 2.85 -11.33
N VAL A 173 7.33 4.02 -11.31
CA VAL A 173 8.76 4.20 -10.99
C VAL A 173 8.84 4.75 -9.59
N VAL A 174 9.28 3.95 -8.63
CA VAL A 174 9.38 4.34 -7.22
C VAL A 174 10.84 4.58 -6.84
N ALA A 175 11.12 5.74 -6.25
CA ALA A 175 12.41 6.03 -5.64
C ALA A 175 12.26 6.00 -4.11
N VAL A 176 12.95 5.05 -3.47
CA VAL A 176 12.83 4.73 -2.05
C VAL A 176 14.07 5.21 -1.32
N PRO A 177 14.01 6.30 -0.54
CA PRO A 177 15.13 6.77 0.25
C PRO A 177 15.38 5.89 1.48
N ASP A 178 16.62 5.92 1.98
CA ASP A 178 17.08 5.07 3.09
C ASP A 178 16.82 5.72 4.47
N PHE A 179 15.61 6.26 4.66
CA PHE A 179 15.13 6.70 5.98
C PHE A 179 13.63 6.44 6.10
N GLU A 180 13.15 6.33 7.33
CA GLU A 180 11.74 6.08 7.63
C GLU A 180 11.00 7.39 7.89
N LEU A 181 9.74 7.48 7.42
CA LEU A 181 8.81 8.53 7.78
C LEU A 181 7.54 7.87 8.30
N ARG A 182 7.23 8.10 9.56
CA ARG A 182 6.02 7.54 10.17
C ARG A 182 4.79 8.27 9.63
N THR A 183 3.72 7.52 9.40
CA THR A 183 2.45 8.08 8.92
C THR A 183 1.89 9.13 9.88
N GLU A 184 2.05 8.92 11.19
CA GLU A 184 1.65 9.87 12.24
C GLU A 184 2.37 11.21 12.07
N ASP A 185 3.72 11.21 11.89
CA ASP A 185 4.51 12.42 11.72
C ASP A 185 4.10 13.19 10.45
N ALA A 186 3.85 12.45 9.36
CA ALA A 186 3.36 13.01 8.11
C ALA A 186 1.93 13.57 8.20
N ARG A 187 1.08 13.03 9.09
CA ARG A 187 -0.26 13.59 9.37
C ARG A 187 -0.18 14.83 10.24
N CYS A 188 0.69 14.87 11.23
CA CYS A 188 0.89 16.06 12.10
C CYS A 188 1.36 17.30 11.34
N ALA A 189 1.93 17.14 10.14
CA ALA A 189 2.34 18.25 9.30
C ALA A 189 1.17 18.93 8.55
N LEU A 190 -0.01 18.32 8.53
CA LEU A 190 -1.16 18.84 7.79
C LEU A 190 -1.86 19.95 8.59
N PRO A 191 -2.39 21.00 7.92
CA PRO A 191 -3.19 22.02 8.59
C PRO A 191 -4.60 21.49 8.91
N ASP A 192 -5.23 22.09 9.91
CA ASP A 192 -6.62 21.75 10.29
C ASP A 192 -7.67 22.31 9.30
N THR A 193 -7.30 23.31 8.50
CA THR A 193 -8.22 24.01 7.57
C THR A 193 -7.53 24.29 6.23
N TYR A 194 -8.33 24.34 5.17
CA TYR A 194 -7.89 24.65 3.81
C TYR A 194 -8.70 25.80 3.23
N SER A 195 -8.09 26.56 2.32
CA SER A 195 -8.78 27.64 1.62
C SER A 195 -9.82 27.09 0.63
N ARG A 196 -10.84 27.91 0.29
CA ARG A 196 -11.78 27.54 -0.78
C ARG A 196 -11.06 27.32 -2.11
N GLU A 197 -10.01 28.10 -2.38
CA GLU A 197 -9.22 28.00 -3.59
C GLU A 197 -8.50 26.63 -3.67
N ASP A 198 -7.86 26.20 -2.58
CA ASP A 198 -7.19 24.89 -2.52
C ASP A 198 -8.18 23.76 -2.72
N LEU A 199 -9.37 23.85 -2.10
CA LEU A 199 -10.42 22.84 -2.26
C LEU A 199 -10.88 22.75 -3.73
N VAL A 200 -11.13 23.88 -4.40
CA VAL A 200 -11.55 23.90 -5.82
C VAL A 200 -10.46 23.34 -6.72
N GLN A 201 -9.19 23.73 -6.50
CA GLN A 201 -8.06 23.19 -7.25
C GLN A 201 -7.92 21.68 -7.06
N ASN A 202 -8.05 21.19 -5.83
CA ASN A 202 -7.92 19.76 -5.54
C ASN A 202 -9.09 18.93 -6.12
N ILE A 203 -10.32 19.43 -6.08
CA ILE A 203 -11.48 18.80 -6.74
C ILE A 203 -11.27 18.72 -8.27
N GLY A 204 -10.76 19.79 -8.88
CA GLY A 204 -10.38 19.79 -10.28
C GLY A 204 -9.29 18.76 -10.60
N ALA A 205 -8.23 18.74 -9.78
CA ALA A 205 -7.10 17.83 -9.96
C ALA A 205 -7.56 16.36 -9.85
N VAL A 206 -8.32 15.98 -8.82
CA VAL A 206 -8.81 14.60 -8.68
C VAL A 206 -9.72 14.19 -9.85
N SER A 207 -10.50 15.11 -10.41
CA SER A 207 -11.32 14.85 -11.62
C SER A 207 -10.44 14.52 -12.83
N PHE A 208 -9.33 15.22 -13.01
CA PHE A 208 -8.34 14.93 -14.06
C PHE A 208 -7.57 13.64 -13.79
N LEU A 209 -7.27 13.31 -12.54
CA LEU A 209 -6.66 12.03 -12.17
C LEU A 209 -7.56 10.86 -12.56
N MET A 210 -8.84 10.93 -12.21
CA MET A 210 -9.84 9.94 -12.60
C MET A 210 -9.93 9.81 -14.13
N ALA A 211 -10.03 10.93 -14.85
CA ALA A 211 -10.06 10.96 -16.31
C ALA A 211 -8.79 10.34 -16.93
N ALA A 212 -7.61 10.61 -16.37
CA ALA A 212 -6.34 10.06 -16.84
C ALA A 212 -6.36 8.52 -16.88
N VAL A 213 -6.81 7.89 -15.79
CA VAL A 213 -6.88 6.43 -15.70
C VAL A 213 -7.98 5.88 -16.61
N MET A 214 -9.21 6.43 -16.56
CA MET A 214 -10.36 5.96 -17.33
C MET A 214 -10.14 6.06 -18.84
N MET A 215 -9.57 7.17 -19.28
CA MET A 215 -9.32 7.47 -20.70
C MET A 215 -7.96 6.96 -21.18
N ARG A 216 -7.16 6.34 -20.29
CA ARG A 216 -5.80 5.86 -20.56
C ARG A 216 -4.85 6.96 -21.08
N ARG A 217 -5.02 8.18 -20.59
CA ARG A 217 -4.32 9.39 -21.02
C ARG A 217 -3.32 9.82 -19.97
N GLY A 218 -2.07 9.33 -20.07
CA GLY A 218 -1.00 9.60 -19.12
C GLY A 218 -0.67 11.09 -18.98
N GLU A 219 -0.82 11.87 -20.05
CA GLU A 219 -0.54 13.31 -20.04
C GLU A 219 -1.46 14.13 -19.10
N LEU A 220 -2.63 13.58 -18.74
CA LEU A 220 -3.52 14.20 -17.76
C LEU A 220 -3.05 14.03 -16.32
N LEU A 221 -2.15 13.07 -16.05
CA LEU A 221 -1.64 12.83 -14.70
C LEU A 221 -0.88 14.03 -14.15
N LYS A 222 -0.22 14.81 -15.00
CA LYS A 222 0.50 16.01 -14.54
C LYS A 222 -0.45 17.01 -13.85
N VAL A 223 -1.66 17.15 -14.36
CA VAL A 223 -2.72 17.98 -13.75
C VAL A 223 -3.36 17.23 -12.59
N GLY A 224 -3.66 15.93 -12.79
CA GLY A 224 -4.35 15.10 -11.79
C GLY A 224 -3.59 14.91 -10.49
N LEU A 225 -2.26 14.94 -10.52
CA LEU A 225 -1.42 14.79 -9.33
C LEU A 225 -1.10 16.11 -8.62
N ALA A 226 -1.58 17.26 -9.15
CA ALA A 226 -1.35 18.58 -8.57
C ALA A 226 -2.18 18.77 -7.28
N ASP A 227 -1.66 18.25 -6.18
CA ASP A 227 -2.30 18.27 -4.87
C ASP A 227 -2.07 19.59 -4.12
N ARG A 228 -3.09 20.00 -3.33
CA ARG A 228 -3.08 21.16 -2.44
C ARG A 228 -3.33 20.78 -0.97
N ILE A 229 -3.60 19.52 -0.71
CA ILE A 229 -4.10 19.05 0.60
C ILE A 229 -3.00 18.46 1.46
N HIS A 230 -2.07 17.67 0.89
CA HIS A 230 -1.06 17.00 1.70
C HIS A 230 0.37 17.11 1.16
N VAL A 231 0.57 17.06 -0.17
CA VAL A 231 1.93 17.06 -0.76
C VAL A 231 2.72 18.30 -0.36
N PRO A 232 2.17 19.54 -0.42
CA PRO A 232 2.93 20.74 -0.05
C PRO A 232 3.44 20.73 1.39
N TYR A 233 2.71 20.07 2.30
CA TYR A 233 3.04 20.01 3.72
C TYR A 233 3.97 18.84 4.07
N ARG A 234 3.89 17.73 3.33
CA ARG A 234 4.71 16.54 3.53
C ARG A 234 6.06 16.62 2.82
N LEU A 235 6.10 17.29 1.67
CA LEU A 235 7.32 17.39 0.85
C LEU A 235 8.54 17.93 1.62
N PRO A 236 8.40 18.96 2.49
CA PRO A 236 9.53 19.46 3.30
C PRO A 236 10.10 18.43 4.30
N LEU A 237 9.34 17.40 4.66
CA LEU A 237 9.80 16.32 5.54
C LEU A 237 10.71 15.30 4.84
N ILE A 238 10.78 15.36 3.50
CA ILE A 238 11.47 14.37 2.67
C ILE A 238 12.66 15.04 1.96
N SER A 239 13.81 15.05 2.62
CA SER A 239 15.02 15.67 2.06
C SER A 239 15.35 15.08 0.69
N GLY A 240 15.53 15.95 -0.32
CA GLY A 240 15.83 15.57 -1.70
C GLY A 240 14.63 15.19 -2.57
N ALA A 241 13.41 15.10 -2.00
CA ALA A 241 12.22 14.72 -2.76
C ALA A 241 11.87 15.72 -3.86
N GLU A 242 11.96 17.02 -3.57
CA GLU A 242 11.66 18.08 -4.54
C GLU A 242 12.56 17.97 -5.79
N GLU A 243 13.86 17.73 -5.58
CA GLU A 243 14.79 17.57 -6.71
C GLU A 243 14.57 16.23 -7.44
N ALA A 244 14.26 15.16 -6.72
CA ALA A 244 13.89 13.89 -7.33
C ALA A 244 12.63 14.03 -8.23
N MET A 245 11.61 14.76 -7.77
CA MET A 245 10.40 15.04 -8.55
C MET A 245 10.70 15.92 -9.77
N LYS A 246 11.50 16.99 -9.63
CA LYS A 246 11.94 17.85 -10.73
C LYS A 246 12.71 17.05 -11.79
N ASN A 247 13.57 16.15 -11.37
CA ASN A 247 14.34 15.30 -12.28
C ASN A 247 13.48 14.32 -13.04
N ALA A 248 12.47 13.70 -12.37
CA ALA A 248 11.49 12.85 -13.03
C ALA A 248 10.70 13.61 -14.11
N ASP A 249 10.24 14.82 -13.80
CA ASP A 249 9.50 15.68 -14.74
C ASP A 249 10.36 16.07 -15.96
N LYS A 250 11.63 16.45 -15.76
CA LYS A 250 12.59 16.74 -16.83
C LYS A 250 12.81 15.55 -17.77
N LYS A 251 12.70 14.30 -17.26
CA LYS A 251 12.80 13.07 -18.06
C LYS A 251 11.49 12.69 -18.74
N GLY A 252 10.44 13.47 -18.55
CA GLY A 252 9.15 13.34 -19.23
C GLY A 252 8.31 12.20 -18.71
N CYS A 253 8.23 12.04 -17.39
CA CYS A 253 7.21 11.20 -16.75
C CYS A 253 5.82 11.77 -17.03
N TYR A 254 4.79 10.94 -16.93
CA TYR A 254 3.39 11.37 -17.03
C TYR A 254 2.97 12.26 -15.85
N GLY A 255 3.59 12.02 -14.69
CA GLY A 255 3.41 12.78 -13.48
C GLY A 255 4.16 12.12 -12.33
N VAL A 256 4.39 12.87 -11.26
CA VAL A 256 5.18 12.44 -10.11
C VAL A 256 4.59 13.00 -8.82
N THR A 257 4.60 12.23 -7.76
CA THR A 257 4.08 12.62 -6.44
C THR A 257 4.72 11.82 -5.31
N ILE A 258 4.32 12.09 -4.07
CA ILE A 258 4.68 11.27 -2.90
C ILE A 258 3.82 10.00 -2.91
N SER A 259 4.40 8.85 -2.61
CA SER A 259 3.68 7.58 -2.39
C SER A 259 3.18 7.50 -0.95
N GLY A 260 1.87 7.44 -0.74
CA GLY A 260 1.26 7.39 0.59
C GLY A 260 1.65 8.59 1.46
N SER A 261 2.20 8.30 2.64
CA SER A 261 2.75 9.33 3.53
C SER A 261 4.20 9.72 3.19
N GLY A 262 4.83 9.02 2.26
CA GLY A 262 6.25 9.11 1.97
C GLY A 262 7.08 8.14 2.85
N PRO A 263 8.43 8.24 2.78
CA PRO A 263 9.22 9.18 1.99
C PRO A 263 9.44 8.75 0.53
N THR A 264 8.86 7.66 0.07
CA THR A 264 8.96 7.20 -1.34
C THR A 264 8.31 8.22 -2.27
N ILE A 265 9.01 8.52 -3.36
CA ILE A 265 8.48 9.27 -4.49
C ILE A 265 8.10 8.30 -5.59
N ILE A 266 6.92 8.49 -6.18
CA ILE A 266 6.41 7.68 -7.29
C ILE A 266 6.21 8.54 -8.52
N ALA A 267 6.75 8.08 -9.66
CA ALA A 267 6.49 8.64 -10.98
C ALA A 267 5.75 7.62 -11.85
N PHE A 268 4.85 8.11 -12.68
CA PHE A 268 4.12 7.32 -13.67
C PHE A 268 4.76 7.54 -15.03
N SER A 269 5.00 6.47 -15.79
CA SER A 269 5.71 6.60 -17.06
C SER A 269 5.35 5.48 -18.06
N SER A 270 5.81 5.63 -19.32
CA SER A 270 5.89 4.51 -20.24
C SER A 270 7.05 3.57 -19.86
N ALA A 271 7.01 2.31 -20.33
CA ALA A 271 8.07 1.35 -20.09
C ALA A 271 9.44 1.83 -20.63
N GLU A 272 9.45 2.54 -21.75
CA GLU A 272 10.66 3.02 -22.43
C GLU A 272 11.45 4.02 -21.59
N LYS A 273 10.76 4.91 -20.85
CA LYS A 273 11.38 5.97 -20.04
C LYS A 273 11.60 5.59 -18.59
N ALA A 274 10.98 4.51 -18.12
CA ALA A 274 10.89 4.18 -16.71
C ALA A 274 12.25 4.09 -16.02
N TYR A 275 13.23 3.45 -16.64
CA TYR A 275 14.56 3.29 -16.07
C TYR A 275 15.32 4.62 -15.96
N GLU A 276 15.27 5.44 -17.01
CA GLU A 276 15.92 6.76 -17.03
C GLU A 276 15.32 7.71 -15.99
N ILE A 277 13.99 7.66 -15.80
CA ILE A 277 13.28 8.41 -14.78
C ILE A 277 13.74 7.97 -13.39
N GLY A 278 13.80 6.66 -13.14
CA GLY A 278 14.23 6.11 -11.85
C GLY A 278 15.65 6.52 -11.48
N ALA A 279 16.58 6.43 -12.42
CA ALA A 279 17.96 6.87 -12.23
C ALA A 279 18.03 8.38 -11.91
N ALA A 280 17.28 9.21 -12.64
CA ALA A 280 17.25 10.66 -12.42
C ALA A 280 16.64 11.04 -11.05
N MET A 281 15.64 10.28 -10.57
CA MET A 281 15.07 10.47 -9.22
C MET A 281 16.11 10.17 -8.14
N VAL A 282 16.88 9.09 -8.27
CA VAL A 282 17.97 8.73 -7.35
C VAL A 282 19.05 9.81 -7.35
N ASP A 283 19.42 10.34 -8.51
CA ASP A 283 20.37 11.46 -8.60
C ASP A 283 19.84 12.71 -7.85
N GLY A 284 18.53 12.98 -7.91
CA GLY A 284 17.92 14.08 -7.15
C GLY A 284 18.10 13.90 -5.64
N PHE A 285 17.86 12.72 -5.10
CA PHE A 285 18.11 12.40 -3.68
C PHE A 285 19.59 12.51 -3.31
N LYS A 286 20.47 12.05 -4.20
CA LYS A 286 21.92 12.09 -3.99
C LYS A 286 22.47 13.50 -3.82
N LEU A 287 21.91 14.51 -4.51
CA LEU A 287 22.29 15.92 -4.36
C LEU A 287 22.07 16.44 -2.93
N HIS A 288 21.15 15.82 -2.19
CA HIS A 288 20.87 16.11 -0.79
C HIS A 288 21.52 15.12 0.18
N HIS A 289 22.51 14.35 -0.28
CA HIS A 289 23.21 13.32 0.51
C HIS A 289 22.31 12.19 1.03
N VAL A 290 21.13 12.01 0.44
CA VAL A 290 20.19 10.94 0.78
C VAL A 290 20.48 9.73 -0.12
N LYS A 291 20.79 8.59 0.51
CA LYS A 291 20.86 7.31 -0.20
C LYS A 291 19.45 6.87 -0.58
N SER A 292 19.30 6.38 -1.80
CA SER A 292 18.02 5.85 -2.28
C SER A 292 18.25 4.76 -3.31
N LYS A 293 17.24 3.93 -3.53
CA LYS A 293 17.16 2.96 -4.63
C LYS A 293 15.89 3.22 -5.43
N PHE A 294 15.86 2.84 -6.70
CA PHE A 294 14.61 2.86 -7.46
C PHE A 294 14.20 1.46 -7.89
N MET A 295 12.91 1.31 -8.14
CA MET A 295 12.32 0.12 -8.74
C MET A 295 11.35 0.56 -9.84
N VAL A 296 11.30 -0.21 -10.93
CA VAL A 296 10.28 -0.09 -11.96
C VAL A 296 9.30 -1.24 -11.76
N LEU A 297 8.06 -0.93 -11.45
CA LEU A 297 7.04 -1.90 -11.10
C LEU A 297 5.88 -1.84 -12.10
N ASP A 298 5.29 -2.98 -12.37
CA ASP A 298 3.97 -3.07 -12.99
C ASP A 298 2.88 -2.72 -11.96
N PHE A 299 1.68 -2.42 -12.43
CA PHE A 299 0.53 -2.32 -11.56
C PHE A 299 -0.13 -3.69 -11.40
N ASP A 300 -0.37 -4.11 -10.17
CA ASP A 300 -1.14 -5.32 -9.90
C ASP A 300 -2.63 -5.06 -10.10
N GLN A 301 -3.30 -5.87 -10.92
CA GLN A 301 -4.71 -5.68 -11.28
C GLN A 301 -5.68 -6.54 -10.46
N GLU A 302 -5.17 -7.44 -9.60
CA GLU A 302 -5.97 -8.49 -8.97
C GLU A 302 -6.04 -8.39 -7.45
N GLY A 303 -5.04 -7.77 -6.83
CA GLY A 303 -4.92 -7.67 -5.37
C GLY A 303 -4.45 -8.97 -4.71
N VAL A 304 -4.93 -9.20 -3.52
CA VAL A 304 -4.55 -10.38 -2.71
C VAL A 304 -4.94 -11.69 -3.40
N ARG A 305 -4.01 -12.65 -3.37
CA ARG A 305 -4.20 -14.01 -3.93
C ARG A 305 -3.91 -15.06 -2.88
N LEU A 306 -4.73 -16.12 -2.86
CA LEU A 306 -4.45 -17.31 -2.08
C LEU A 306 -3.36 -18.13 -2.78
N ILE A 307 -2.36 -18.57 -2.03
CA ILE A 307 -1.31 -19.42 -2.56
C ILE A 307 -1.80 -20.87 -2.51
N GLN A 308 -1.92 -21.51 -3.67
CA GLN A 308 -2.18 -22.94 -3.73
C GLN A 308 -0.93 -23.68 -3.27
N LEU A 309 -1.09 -24.44 -2.20
CA LEU A 309 -0.03 -25.27 -1.66
C LEU A 309 -0.41 -26.72 -1.97
N ASP A 310 0.43 -27.41 -2.71
CA ASP A 310 0.26 -28.83 -2.97
C ASP A 310 0.17 -29.57 -1.62
N ASN A 311 -0.86 -30.38 -1.47
CA ASN A 311 -0.98 -31.27 -0.31
C ASN A 311 0.09 -32.37 -0.46
N TYR A 312 1.24 -32.19 0.17
CA TYR A 312 2.18 -33.29 0.41
C TYR A 312 1.75 -34.07 1.63
#